data_2308159e924352ebbe33789f28d3907c
#
_entry.id   2308159e924352ebbe33789f28d3907c
#
_cell.length_a   1.000
_cell.length_b   1.000
_cell.length_c   1.000
_cell.angle_alpha   90.00
_cell.angle_beta   90.00
_cell.angle_gamma   90.00
#
_symmetry.space_group_name_H-M   'P 1'
#
loop_
_entity.id
_entity.type
_entity.pdbx_description
1 polymer ?
#
loop_
_entity_poly.entity_id
_entity_poly.type
_entity_poly.pdbx_seq_one_letter_code
_entity_poly.pdbx_strand_id
1 'polypeptide(L)'
;KAANKPVELGGGLSLNMTMIIFSLALLFMYLFLVAQYESWMIPIAVLLSVPIAFFGSLLFLWVMHVENNIYKQVGFVLLFGLACKTAILIVEFAKVSHEQGKSIFDAAVEAAKLRFRAVLMTAISFILGVLPLVIATGAGAASRISLGTAVFGGMIVAAIGGTLLVPMFYAVVQHLIEFGRKKPEKE
;
A
#
# COMPACT_ATOMS: atom_id res chain seq x y z
N LYS A 1 -9.23 11.81 24.04
CA LYS A 1 -9.24 10.72 25.06
C LYS A 1 -10.29 9.63 24.82
N ALA A 2 -11.31 9.84 23.97
CA ALA A 2 -12.37 8.84 23.69
C ALA A 2 -11.98 7.78 22.64
N ALA A 3 -11.04 8.05 21.73
CA ALA A 3 -10.68 7.16 20.62
C ALA A 3 -9.83 5.94 21.03
N ASN A 4 -9.42 5.85 22.29
CA ASN A 4 -8.52 4.78 22.76
C ASN A 4 -9.16 3.91 23.87
N LYS A 5 -10.49 3.86 23.94
CA LYS A 5 -11.15 2.91 24.86
C LYS A 5 -11.07 1.52 24.24
N PRO A 6 -10.55 0.52 24.96
CA PRO A 6 -10.58 -0.87 24.48
C PRO A 6 -12.04 -1.33 24.38
N VAL A 7 -12.41 -1.88 23.25
CA VAL A 7 -13.69 -2.58 23.09
C VAL A 7 -13.46 -4.00 23.59
N GLU A 8 -14.11 -4.36 24.71
CA GLU A 8 -14.11 -5.72 25.24
C GLU A 8 -14.99 -6.60 24.34
N LEU A 9 -14.38 -7.33 23.46
CA LEU A 9 -15.00 -8.47 22.77
C LEU A 9 -14.89 -9.67 23.71
N GLY A 10 -16.03 -10.22 24.12
CA GLY A 10 -16.13 -11.32 25.09
C GLY A 10 -15.09 -12.41 24.84
N GLY A 11 -14.12 -12.50 25.75
CA GLY A 11 -12.99 -13.42 25.65
C GLY A 11 -11.65 -12.83 26.10
N GLY A 12 -11.63 -11.65 26.71
CA GLY A 12 -10.39 -11.06 27.29
C GLY A 12 -9.45 -10.38 26.29
N LEU A 13 -9.85 -10.21 25.03
CA LEU A 13 -9.08 -9.49 24.02
C LEU A 13 -9.52 -8.02 24.00
N SER A 14 -8.73 -7.14 24.61
CA SER A 14 -8.92 -5.68 24.52
C SER A 14 -8.31 -5.20 23.19
N LEU A 15 -9.14 -5.04 22.16
CA LEU A 15 -8.72 -4.46 20.90
C LEU A 15 -8.92 -2.94 20.93
N ASN A 16 -7.89 -2.19 20.63
CA ASN A 16 -8.01 -0.75 20.45
C ASN A 16 -8.89 -0.46 19.23
N MET A 17 -9.84 0.47 19.34
CA MET A 17 -10.74 0.86 18.24
C MET A 17 -9.99 1.15 16.94
N THR A 18 -8.81 1.73 17.05
CA THR A 18 -7.93 2.00 15.91
C THR A 18 -7.51 0.72 15.19
N MET A 19 -7.14 -0.35 15.91
CA MET A 19 -6.76 -1.63 15.29
C MET A 19 -7.95 -2.28 14.56
N ILE A 20 -9.16 -2.17 15.11
CA ILE A 20 -10.38 -2.69 14.47
C ILE A 20 -10.61 -1.97 13.15
N ILE A 21 -10.52 -0.63 13.13
CA ILE A 21 -10.71 0.18 11.92
C ILE A 21 -9.67 -0.18 10.86
N PHE A 22 -8.40 -0.29 11.22
CA PHE A 22 -7.34 -0.68 10.27
C PHE A 22 -7.52 -2.10 9.73
N SER A 23 -7.85 -3.06 10.59
CA SER A 23 -8.09 -4.44 10.17
C SER A 23 -9.28 -4.55 9.23
N LEU A 24 -10.36 -3.82 9.54
CA LEU A 24 -11.56 -3.78 8.71
C LEU A 24 -11.27 -3.12 7.35
N ALA A 25 -10.53 -2.01 7.34
CA ALA A 25 -10.12 -1.34 6.11
C ALA A 25 -9.26 -2.25 5.21
N LEU A 26 -8.29 -2.95 5.77
CA LEU A 26 -7.47 -3.93 5.04
C LEU A 26 -8.30 -5.11 4.52
N LEU A 27 -9.25 -5.61 5.33
CA LEU A 27 -10.16 -6.69 4.91
C LEU A 27 -11.03 -6.27 3.72
N PHE A 28 -11.69 -5.11 3.81
CA PHE A 28 -12.52 -4.61 2.71
C PHE A 28 -11.70 -4.34 1.46
N MET A 29 -10.50 -3.77 1.60
CA MET A 29 -9.59 -3.55 0.50
C MET A 29 -9.19 -4.89 -0.16
N TYR A 30 -8.85 -5.91 0.64
CA TYR A 30 -8.52 -7.23 0.11
C TYR A 30 -9.69 -7.86 -0.64
N LEU A 31 -10.91 -7.84 -0.07
CA LEU A 31 -12.11 -8.36 -0.72
C LEU A 31 -12.41 -7.64 -2.02
N PHE A 32 -12.26 -6.31 -2.06
CA PHE A 32 -12.42 -5.53 -3.27
C PHE A 32 -11.40 -5.95 -4.35
N LEU A 33 -10.14 -6.13 -3.96
CA LEU A 33 -9.10 -6.60 -4.90
C LEU A 33 -9.33 -8.02 -5.39
N VAL A 34 -9.85 -8.92 -4.53
CA VAL A 34 -10.24 -10.28 -4.96
C VAL A 34 -11.34 -10.21 -6.02
N ALA A 35 -12.34 -9.36 -5.82
CA ALA A 35 -13.40 -9.15 -6.79
C ALA A 35 -12.87 -8.54 -8.11
N GLN A 36 -11.92 -7.59 -8.02
CA GLN A 36 -11.30 -6.92 -9.17
C GLN A 36 -10.45 -7.88 -10.02
N TYR A 37 -9.66 -8.74 -9.38
CA TYR A 37 -8.72 -9.63 -10.08
C TYR A 37 -9.27 -11.02 -10.37
N GLU A 38 -10.45 -11.35 -9.84
CA GLU A 38 -11.03 -12.70 -9.92
C GLU A 38 -10.05 -13.79 -9.45
N SER A 39 -9.19 -13.44 -8.50
CA SER A 39 -8.13 -14.31 -7.98
C SER A 39 -7.88 -14.02 -6.51
N TRP A 40 -7.70 -15.06 -5.71
CA TRP A 40 -7.39 -14.94 -4.27
C TRP A 40 -5.90 -14.63 -4.00
N MET A 41 -5.02 -14.97 -4.92
CA MET A 41 -3.57 -14.86 -4.71
C MET A 41 -2.99 -13.54 -5.23
N ILE A 42 -3.45 -13.03 -6.37
CA ILE A 42 -2.91 -11.81 -6.98
C ILE A 42 -3.01 -10.58 -6.04
N PRO A 43 -4.12 -10.38 -5.29
CA PRO A 43 -4.21 -9.28 -4.33
C PRO A 43 -3.11 -9.25 -3.26
N ILE A 44 -2.52 -10.41 -2.95
CA ILE A 44 -1.42 -10.49 -1.98
C ILE A 44 -0.20 -9.72 -2.48
N ALA A 45 0.09 -9.75 -3.80
CA ALA A 45 1.19 -8.97 -4.37
C ALA A 45 0.99 -7.45 -4.18
N VAL A 46 -0.26 -6.98 -4.29
CA VAL A 46 -0.62 -5.57 -4.03
C VAL A 46 -0.46 -5.24 -2.54
N LEU A 47 -0.99 -6.10 -1.66
CA LEU A 47 -0.91 -5.88 -0.21
C LEU A 47 0.53 -5.85 0.32
N LEU A 48 1.44 -6.60 -0.29
CA LEU A 48 2.87 -6.58 0.06
C LEU A 48 3.55 -5.23 -0.18
N SER A 49 2.94 -4.35 -0.98
CA SER A 49 3.43 -2.97 -1.16
C SER A 49 3.12 -2.05 0.04
N VAL A 50 2.08 -2.35 0.80
CA VAL A 50 1.60 -1.53 1.92
C VAL A 50 2.65 -1.40 3.04
N PRO A 51 3.29 -2.49 3.53
CA PRO A 51 4.35 -2.40 4.53
C PRO A 51 5.51 -1.49 4.13
N ILE A 52 5.84 -1.41 2.83
CA ILE A 52 6.92 -0.56 2.33
C ILE A 52 6.57 0.92 2.50
N ALA A 53 5.36 1.30 2.08
CA ALA A 53 4.84 2.65 2.25
C ALA A 53 4.74 3.04 3.75
N PHE A 54 4.28 2.10 4.56
CA PHE A 54 4.14 2.29 6.00
C PHE A 54 5.50 2.49 6.68
N PHE A 55 6.49 1.70 6.30
CA PHE A 55 7.87 1.86 6.77
C PHE A 55 8.42 3.26 6.44
N GLY A 56 8.22 3.72 5.20
CA GLY A 56 8.62 5.08 4.79
C GLY A 56 7.96 6.17 5.62
N SER A 57 6.66 6.03 5.88
CA SER A 57 5.93 6.96 6.72
C SER A 57 6.44 6.98 8.16
N LEU A 58 6.66 5.83 8.78
CA LEU A 58 7.19 5.73 10.14
C LEU A 58 8.58 6.33 10.25
N LEU A 59 9.45 6.08 9.27
CA LEU A 59 10.80 6.62 9.24
C LEU A 59 10.79 8.15 9.22
N PHE A 60 9.98 8.77 8.35
CA PHE A 60 9.86 10.23 8.28
C PHE A 60 9.24 10.83 9.54
N LEU A 61 8.22 10.21 10.10
CA LEU A 61 7.60 10.64 11.34
C LEU A 61 8.58 10.59 12.53
N TRP A 62 9.45 9.59 12.54
CA TRP A 62 10.49 9.45 13.54
C TRP A 62 11.55 10.55 13.40
N VAL A 63 12.03 10.79 12.18
CA VAL A 63 13.01 11.85 11.88
C VAL A 63 12.50 13.24 12.24
N MET A 64 11.22 13.51 11.95
CA MET A 64 10.57 14.80 12.23
C MET A 64 10.04 14.93 13.67
N HIS A 65 10.26 13.93 14.52
CA HIS A 65 9.82 13.89 15.93
C HIS A 65 8.33 14.23 16.12
N VAL A 66 7.48 13.78 15.16
CA VAL A 66 6.05 14.06 15.21
C VAL A 66 5.37 13.18 16.26
N GLU A 67 4.68 13.82 17.21
CA GLU A 67 3.94 13.13 18.26
C GLU A 67 2.79 12.26 17.72
N ASN A 68 2.40 11.25 18.51
CA ASN A 68 1.33 10.34 18.12
C ASN A 68 -0.04 11.02 18.32
N ASN A 69 -0.75 11.26 17.21
CA ASN A 69 -2.07 11.88 17.21
C ASN A 69 -3.01 11.24 16.18
N ILE A 70 -4.29 11.61 16.23
CA ILE A 70 -5.32 11.08 15.34
C ILE A 70 -5.04 11.42 13.87
N TYR A 71 -4.48 12.58 13.59
CA TYR A 71 -4.18 13.02 12.21
C TYR A 71 -3.11 12.16 11.54
N LYS A 72 -2.14 11.67 12.32
CA LYS A 72 -1.16 10.70 11.86
C LYS A 72 -1.83 9.38 11.40
N GLN A 73 -2.83 8.91 12.16
CA GLN A 73 -3.59 7.70 11.80
C GLN A 73 -4.41 7.90 10.52
N VAL A 74 -5.04 9.07 10.35
CA VAL A 74 -5.71 9.44 9.09
C VAL A 74 -4.72 9.47 7.93
N GLY A 75 -3.51 9.99 8.16
CA GLY A 75 -2.42 9.97 7.18
C GLY A 75 -2.04 8.55 6.72
N PHE A 76 -2.00 7.59 7.63
CA PHE A 76 -1.75 6.19 7.28
C PHE A 76 -2.85 5.57 6.42
N VAL A 77 -4.12 5.82 6.73
CA VAL A 77 -5.25 5.33 5.91
C VAL A 77 -5.19 5.90 4.50
N LEU A 78 -4.93 7.21 4.38
CA LEU A 78 -4.76 7.87 3.09
C LEU A 78 -3.58 7.28 2.30
N LEU A 79 -2.44 7.06 2.98
CA LEU A 79 -1.24 6.47 2.39
C LEU A 79 -1.49 5.06 1.86
N PHE A 80 -2.27 4.23 2.57
CA PHE A 80 -2.62 2.90 2.10
C PHE A 80 -3.35 2.94 0.75
N GLY A 81 -4.36 3.81 0.63
CA GLY A 81 -5.09 3.97 -0.63
C GLY A 81 -4.18 4.39 -1.79
N LEU A 82 -3.24 5.32 -1.53
CA LEU A 82 -2.31 5.82 -2.55
C LEU A 82 -1.26 4.78 -2.95
N ALA A 83 -0.70 4.05 -1.99
CA ALA A 83 0.27 2.99 -2.25
C ALA A 83 -0.37 1.83 -3.03
N CYS A 84 -1.57 1.40 -2.62
CA CYS A 84 -2.30 0.35 -3.32
C CYS A 84 -2.68 0.74 -4.74
N LYS A 85 -3.10 1.99 -4.99
CA LYS A 85 -3.38 2.49 -6.34
C LYS A 85 -2.19 2.27 -7.29
N THR A 86 -0.98 2.58 -6.84
CA THR A 86 0.23 2.39 -7.64
C THR A 86 0.51 0.91 -7.91
N ALA A 87 0.39 0.07 -6.88
CA ALA A 87 0.61 -1.36 -7.00
C ALA A 87 -0.44 -2.03 -7.90
N ILE A 88 -1.72 -1.65 -7.78
CA ILE A 88 -2.82 -2.14 -8.62
C ILE A 88 -2.51 -1.93 -10.09
N LEU A 89 -2.10 -0.71 -10.47
CA LEU A 89 -1.82 -0.37 -11.87
C LEU A 89 -0.67 -1.21 -12.46
N ILE A 90 0.37 -1.51 -11.68
CA ILE A 90 1.51 -2.33 -12.14
C ILE A 90 1.09 -3.79 -12.26
N VAL A 91 0.40 -4.33 -11.24
CA VAL A 91 -0.01 -5.74 -11.20
C VAL A 91 -1.04 -6.05 -12.30
N GLU A 92 -1.99 -5.15 -12.55
CA GLU A 92 -2.97 -5.30 -13.62
C GLU A 92 -2.32 -5.39 -15.00
N PHE A 93 -1.35 -4.51 -15.27
CA PHE A 93 -0.60 -4.54 -16.52
C PHE A 93 0.25 -5.80 -16.66
N ALA A 94 0.87 -6.26 -15.57
CA ALA A 94 1.63 -7.50 -15.55
C ALA A 94 0.73 -8.71 -15.84
N LYS A 95 -0.47 -8.74 -15.22
CA LYS A 95 -1.47 -9.79 -15.47
C LYS A 95 -1.88 -9.84 -16.94
N VAL A 96 -2.28 -8.70 -17.51
CA VAL A 96 -2.69 -8.62 -18.93
C VAL A 96 -1.56 -9.02 -19.87
N SER A 97 -0.32 -8.58 -19.63
CA SER A 97 0.84 -8.98 -20.44
C SER A 97 1.13 -10.48 -20.35
N HIS A 98 0.94 -11.08 -19.18
CA HIS A 98 1.10 -12.52 -19.00
C HIS A 98 -0.02 -13.32 -19.70
N GLU A 99 -1.26 -12.88 -19.66
CA GLU A 99 -2.40 -13.48 -20.39
C GLU A 99 -2.22 -13.42 -21.92
N GLN A 100 -1.43 -12.47 -22.43
CA GLN A 100 -1.02 -12.38 -23.83
C GLN A 100 0.09 -13.40 -24.22
N GLY A 101 0.48 -14.28 -23.31
CA GLY A 101 1.44 -15.37 -23.55
C GLY A 101 2.90 -15.03 -23.25
N LYS A 102 3.19 -13.90 -22.59
CA LYS A 102 4.55 -13.57 -22.15
C LYS A 102 4.95 -14.35 -20.91
N SER A 103 6.25 -14.58 -20.73
CA SER A 103 6.74 -15.18 -19.49
C SER A 103 6.41 -14.30 -18.28
N ILE A 104 6.25 -14.88 -17.09
CA ILE A 104 5.93 -14.15 -15.86
C ILE A 104 6.91 -13.00 -15.63
N PHE A 105 8.20 -13.28 -15.82
CA PHE A 105 9.26 -12.30 -15.61
C PHE A 105 9.21 -11.16 -16.63
N ASP A 106 9.07 -11.49 -17.91
CA ASP A 106 8.99 -10.49 -18.99
C ASP A 106 7.73 -9.62 -18.83
N ALA A 107 6.59 -10.21 -18.47
CA ALA A 107 5.36 -9.49 -18.20
C ALA A 107 5.52 -8.49 -17.02
N ALA A 108 6.18 -8.91 -15.93
CA ALA A 108 6.45 -8.07 -14.79
C ALA A 108 7.39 -6.89 -15.13
N VAL A 109 8.47 -7.16 -15.86
CA VAL A 109 9.45 -6.14 -16.28
C VAL A 109 8.83 -5.15 -17.26
N GLU A 110 8.05 -5.63 -18.21
CA GLU A 110 7.36 -4.79 -19.18
C GLU A 110 6.31 -3.90 -18.50
N ALA A 111 5.50 -4.44 -17.59
CA ALA A 111 4.55 -3.66 -16.81
C ALA A 111 5.25 -2.55 -16.02
N ALA A 112 6.38 -2.87 -15.38
CA ALA A 112 7.18 -1.87 -14.67
C ALA A 112 7.65 -0.76 -15.61
N LYS A 113 8.22 -1.10 -16.77
CA LYS A 113 8.73 -0.12 -17.75
C LYS A 113 7.62 0.79 -18.29
N LEU A 114 6.48 0.21 -18.69
CA LEU A 114 5.37 0.95 -19.26
C LEU A 114 4.70 1.90 -18.24
N ARG A 115 4.60 1.47 -16.99
CA ARG A 115 3.95 2.23 -15.92
C ARG A 115 4.87 3.15 -15.14
N PHE A 116 6.19 2.96 -15.26
CA PHE A 116 7.20 3.74 -14.53
C PHE A 116 6.97 5.25 -14.64
N ARG A 117 6.83 5.76 -15.87
CA ARG A 117 6.64 7.18 -16.13
C ARG A 117 5.36 7.72 -15.49
N ALA A 118 4.25 7.00 -15.63
CA ALA A 118 2.95 7.42 -15.09
C ALA A 118 2.96 7.40 -13.56
N VAL A 119 3.55 6.37 -12.96
CA VAL A 119 3.69 6.23 -11.50
C VAL A 119 4.56 7.35 -10.92
N LEU A 120 5.73 7.61 -11.52
CA LEU A 120 6.60 8.69 -11.07
C LEU A 120 5.95 10.07 -11.20
N MET A 121 5.27 10.33 -12.32
CA MET A 121 4.61 11.60 -12.54
C MET A 121 3.54 11.88 -11.47
N THR A 122 2.71 10.87 -11.17
CA THR A 122 1.67 11.00 -10.13
C THR A 122 2.27 11.09 -8.74
N ALA A 123 3.33 10.34 -8.44
CA ALA A 123 4.00 10.38 -7.14
C ALA A 123 4.66 11.75 -6.90
N ILE A 124 5.39 12.28 -7.86
CA ILE A 124 6.05 13.60 -7.75
C ILE A 124 5.00 14.70 -7.59
N SER A 125 3.93 14.69 -8.40
CA SER A 125 2.85 15.67 -8.28
C SER A 125 2.20 15.63 -6.89
N PHE A 126 1.99 14.44 -6.34
CA PHE A 126 1.40 14.26 -5.03
C PHE A 126 2.36 14.70 -3.90
N ILE A 127 3.64 14.33 -3.98
CA ILE A 127 4.67 14.72 -3.02
C ILE A 127 4.79 16.24 -2.96
N LEU A 128 4.83 16.91 -4.11
CA LEU A 128 4.86 18.38 -4.17
C LEU A 128 3.57 19.02 -3.65
N GLY A 129 2.42 18.39 -3.90
CA GLY A 129 1.12 18.85 -3.39
C GLY A 129 0.97 18.75 -1.86
N VAL A 130 1.62 17.77 -1.25
CA VAL A 130 1.60 17.57 0.21
C VAL A 130 2.69 18.38 0.93
N LEU A 131 3.72 18.85 0.23
CA LEU A 131 4.82 19.63 0.80
C LEU A 131 4.35 20.84 1.64
N PRO A 132 3.35 21.64 1.22
CA PRO A 132 2.85 22.74 2.03
C PRO A 132 2.25 22.32 3.37
N LEU A 133 1.77 21.10 3.48
CA LEU A 133 1.24 20.56 4.76
C LEU A 133 2.39 20.26 5.73
N VAL A 134 3.54 19.79 5.22
CA VAL A 134 4.73 19.46 6.03
C VAL A 134 5.34 20.71 6.66
N ILE A 135 5.32 21.82 5.92
CA ILE A 135 5.89 23.12 6.37
C ILE A 135 4.83 24.08 6.90
N ALA A 136 3.62 23.60 7.21
CA ALA A 136 2.51 24.43 7.65
C ALA A 136 2.83 25.18 8.95
N THR A 137 2.37 26.43 9.04
CA THR A 137 2.51 27.30 10.23
C THR A 137 1.15 27.85 10.64
N GLY A 138 1.06 28.41 11.84
CA GLY A 138 -0.14 29.06 12.37
C GLY A 138 -1.15 28.08 12.99
N ALA A 139 -2.41 28.50 13.10
CA ALA A 139 -3.46 27.72 13.73
C ALA A 139 -3.69 26.38 13.03
N GLY A 140 -3.68 25.28 13.78
CA GLY A 140 -3.85 23.91 13.25
C GLY A 140 -2.62 23.37 12.51
N ALA A 141 -1.45 23.99 12.62
CA ALA A 141 -0.20 23.52 11.98
C ALA A 141 0.15 22.09 12.41
N ALA A 142 0.03 21.77 13.70
CA ALA A 142 0.34 20.43 14.22
C ALA A 142 -0.43 19.33 13.54
N SER A 143 -1.72 19.53 13.25
CA SER A 143 -2.57 18.57 12.54
C SER A 143 -2.12 18.37 11.09
N ARG A 144 -1.85 19.47 10.40
CA ARG A 144 -1.39 19.47 9.00
C ARG A 144 0.00 18.84 8.86
N ILE A 145 0.93 19.19 9.73
CA ILE A 145 2.28 18.62 9.76
C ILE A 145 2.21 17.11 10.03
N SER A 146 1.41 16.66 11.00
CA SER A 146 1.30 15.24 11.33
C SER A 146 0.78 14.41 10.16
N LEU A 147 -0.30 14.86 9.51
CA LEU A 147 -0.86 14.20 8.33
C LEU A 147 0.10 14.31 7.15
N GLY A 148 0.60 15.51 6.86
CA GLY A 148 1.49 15.77 5.73
C GLY A 148 2.78 14.95 5.80
N THR A 149 3.45 14.91 6.95
CA THR A 149 4.70 14.15 7.13
C THR A 149 4.49 12.64 6.95
N ALA A 150 3.37 12.10 7.50
CA ALA A 150 3.05 10.69 7.33
C ALA A 150 2.90 10.30 5.85
N VAL A 151 2.16 11.11 5.11
CA VAL A 151 1.89 10.85 3.69
C VAL A 151 3.12 11.16 2.82
N PHE A 152 3.82 12.24 3.08
CA PHE A 152 5.02 12.65 2.35
C PHE A 152 6.10 11.57 2.41
N GLY A 153 6.48 11.14 3.61
CA GLY A 153 7.50 10.10 3.80
C GLY A 153 7.10 8.77 3.21
N GLY A 154 5.84 8.38 3.42
CA GLY A 154 5.31 7.14 2.86
C GLY A 154 5.28 7.13 1.34
N MET A 155 4.89 8.24 0.71
CA MET A 155 4.85 8.36 -0.75
C MET A 155 6.23 8.35 -1.42
N ILE A 156 7.24 8.96 -0.81
CA ILE A 156 8.62 8.90 -1.33
C ILE A 156 9.10 7.45 -1.37
N VAL A 157 8.97 6.74 -0.25
CA VAL A 157 9.44 5.35 -0.17
C VAL A 157 8.56 4.42 -1.02
N ALA A 158 7.25 4.64 -1.06
CA ALA A 158 6.35 3.88 -1.92
C ALA A 158 6.61 4.10 -3.42
N ALA A 159 6.97 5.32 -3.84
CA ALA A 159 7.30 5.59 -5.24
C ALA A 159 8.56 4.84 -5.69
N ILE A 160 9.60 4.83 -4.87
CA ILE A 160 10.85 4.14 -5.16
C ILE A 160 10.69 2.63 -4.97
N GLY A 161 10.27 2.21 -3.77
CA GLY A 161 10.15 0.81 -3.38
C GLY A 161 9.02 0.09 -4.13
N GLY A 162 7.87 0.77 -4.31
CA GLY A 162 6.74 0.21 -5.04
C GLY A 162 7.07 -0.09 -6.50
N THR A 163 7.75 0.83 -7.18
CA THR A 163 8.12 0.62 -8.58
C THR A 163 9.10 -0.53 -8.78
N LEU A 164 10.00 -0.76 -7.83
CA LEU A 164 11.00 -1.82 -7.91
C LEU A 164 10.47 -3.16 -7.37
N LEU A 165 9.76 -3.14 -6.26
CA LEU A 165 9.38 -4.37 -5.53
C LEU A 165 8.03 -4.94 -5.96
N VAL A 166 7.07 -4.11 -6.41
CA VAL A 166 5.75 -4.61 -6.83
C VAL A 166 5.84 -5.59 -8.02
N PRO A 167 6.62 -5.33 -9.09
CA PRO A 167 6.79 -6.30 -10.16
C PRO A 167 7.41 -7.62 -9.68
N MET A 168 8.35 -7.52 -8.72
CA MET A 168 8.97 -8.70 -8.10
C MET A 168 7.96 -9.50 -7.28
N PHE A 169 7.13 -8.83 -6.48
CA PHE A 169 6.07 -9.49 -5.71
C PHE A 169 5.05 -10.18 -6.62
N TYR A 170 4.67 -9.52 -7.73
CA TYR A 170 3.82 -10.13 -8.73
C TYR A 170 4.45 -11.40 -9.32
N ALA A 171 5.73 -11.34 -9.71
CA ALA A 171 6.42 -12.49 -10.28
C ALA A 171 6.49 -13.68 -9.30
N VAL A 172 6.76 -13.41 -8.02
CA VAL A 172 6.79 -14.44 -6.97
C VAL A 172 5.40 -15.05 -6.76
N VAL A 173 4.38 -14.23 -6.62
CA VAL A 173 3.00 -14.70 -6.39
C VAL A 173 2.50 -15.50 -7.59
N GLN A 174 2.73 -15.02 -8.81
CA GLN A 174 2.31 -15.70 -10.03
C GLN A 174 3.04 -17.05 -10.21
N HIS A 175 4.33 -17.09 -9.89
CA HIS A 175 5.09 -18.34 -9.92
C HIS A 175 4.55 -19.37 -8.91
N LEU A 176 4.15 -18.93 -7.71
CA LEU A 176 3.50 -19.79 -6.72
C LEU A 176 2.15 -20.33 -7.20
N ILE A 177 1.36 -19.51 -7.90
CA ILE A 177 0.07 -19.92 -8.50
C ILE A 177 0.31 -21.01 -9.53
N GLU A 178 1.26 -20.83 -10.44
CA GLU A 178 1.57 -21.81 -11.48
C GLU A 178 2.15 -23.10 -10.92
N PHE A 179 3.02 -23.00 -9.89
CA PHE A 179 3.57 -24.17 -9.22
C PHE A 179 2.48 -24.99 -8.51
N GLY A 180 1.50 -24.32 -7.88
CA GLY A 180 0.33 -24.97 -7.28
C GLY A 180 -0.61 -25.61 -8.30
N ARG A 181 -0.73 -25.06 -9.51
CA ARG A 181 -1.54 -25.58 -10.62
C ARG A 181 -0.91 -26.77 -11.34
N LYS A 182 0.43 -26.92 -11.31
CA LYS A 182 1.15 -28.04 -11.93
C LYS A 182 1.10 -29.34 -11.11
N LYS A 183 0.37 -29.40 -10.02
CA LYS A 183 0.14 -30.60 -9.22
C LYS A 183 -1.35 -30.90 -9.15
N PRO A 184 -2.03 -31.41 -10.20
CA PRO A 184 -2.37 -32.80 -10.30
C PRO A 184 -2.53 -33.26 -11.77
N GLU A 185 -1.60 -34.06 -12.27
CA GLU A 185 -1.93 -35.11 -13.24
C GLU A 185 -0.82 -36.14 -13.24
N LYS A 186 -0.93 -37.03 -12.27
CA LYS A 186 -0.37 -38.38 -12.36
C LYS A 186 -1.48 -39.29 -11.87
N GLU A 187 -2.30 -39.70 -12.79
CA GLU A 187 -2.83 -41.05 -12.91
C GLU A 187 -3.25 -41.28 -14.36
#